data_0c48194f984600c11de77eaf0d82402f
#
_entry.id   0c48194f984600c11de77eaf0d82402f
#
_cell.length_a   1.000
_cell.length_b   1.000
_cell.length_c   1.000
_cell.angle_alpha   90.00
_cell.angle_beta   90.00
_cell.angle_gamma   90.00
#
_symmetry.space_group_name_H-M   'P 1'
#
loop_
_entity.id
_entity.type
_entity.pdbx_description
1 polymer ?
#
loop_
_entity_poly.entity_id
_entity_poly.type
_entity_poly.pdbx_seq_one_letter_code
_entity_poly.pdbx_strand_id
1 'polypeptide(L)'
;MIEFIEVEKIHPHKDNPRKNLGDLTELAESIKKSGIYQNLTVIPATGYHYGEYTVIIGHRRLAAAKLAGLEKVPCVVTSMDEKEQIATMLLENMQRSDLTVYEQAQGIQMMLDLGDSIDEISEKTGFSESTIRRRTKLLKLDEEAFRESQERQVTLAEYDKLFEIEDEGERNKLLQDIGTGNFN
;
A
#
# COMPACT_ATOMS: atom_id res chain seq x y z
N MET A 1 13.43 -4.60 -21.77
CA MET A 1 13.13 -3.76 -22.96
C MET A 1 11.85 -3.01 -22.67
N ILE A 2 11.69 -1.75 -23.12
CA ILE A 2 10.45 -0.98 -22.95
C ILE A 2 9.58 -1.25 -24.18
N GLU A 3 8.32 -1.58 -23.93
CA GLU A 3 7.32 -1.82 -24.97
C GLU A 3 6.16 -0.84 -24.80
N PHE A 4 5.57 -0.35 -25.90
CA PHE A 4 4.38 0.47 -25.87
C PHE A 4 3.14 -0.41 -26.03
N ILE A 5 2.38 -0.60 -24.94
CA ILE A 5 1.21 -1.47 -24.88
C ILE A 5 -0.06 -0.65 -24.85
N GLU A 6 -1.08 -1.09 -25.58
CA GLU A 6 -2.41 -0.47 -25.58
C GLU A 6 -3.01 -0.48 -24.17
N VAL A 7 -3.50 0.66 -23.70
CA VAL A 7 -4.03 0.81 -22.33
C VAL A 7 -5.21 -0.12 -22.05
N GLU A 8 -5.99 -0.44 -23.09
CA GLU A 8 -7.15 -1.35 -22.97
C GLU A 8 -6.75 -2.80 -22.74
N LYS A 9 -5.52 -3.18 -23.10
CA LYS A 9 -4.97 -4.51 -22.87
C LYS A 9 -4.28 -4.68 -21.51
N ILE A 10 -4.28 -3.63 -20.68
CA ILE A 10 -3.65 -3.66 -19.37
C ILE A 10 -4.73 -3.57 -18.27
N HIS A 11 -4.77 -4.59 -17.41
CA HIS A 11 -5.74 -4.72 -16.34
C HIS A 11 -5.10 -4.48 -14.97
N PRO A 12 -5.84 -3.91 -14.02
CA PRO A 12 -5.36 -3.79 -12.64
C PRO A 12 -5.23 -5.18 -11.99
N HIS A 13 -4.25 -5.34 -11.11
CA HIS A 13 -4.12 -6.57 -10.34
C HIS A 13 -5.23 -6.66 -9.29
N LYS A 14 -5.89 -7.83 -9.18
CA LYS A 14 -7.02 -8.05 -8.25
C LYS A 14 -6.66 -7.83 -6.77
N ASP A 15 -5.43 -8.19 -6.39
CA ASP A 15 -4.91 -8.13 -5.03
C ASP A 15 -4.03 -6.88 -4.79
N ASN A 16 -4.19 -5.82 -5.61
CA ASN A 16 -3.47 -4.57 -5.36
C ASN A 16 -3.81 -4.04 -3.95
N PRO A 17 -2.81 -3.86 -3.06
CA PRO A 17 -3.05 -3.34 -1.70
C PRO A 17 -3.63 -1.93 -1.70
N ARG A 18 -3.34 -1.13 -2.73
CA ARG A 18 -3.92 0.20 -2.90
C ARG A 18 -5.30 0.13 -3.53
N LYS A 19 -6.35 0.03 -2.71
CA LYS A 19 -7.74 -0.02 -3.19
C LYS A 19 -8.28 1.33 -3.67
N ASN A 20 -7.88 2.42 -3.02
CA ASN A 20 -8.25 3.78 -3.41
C ASN A 20 -7.07 4.47 -4.12
N LEU A 21 -7.25 4.80 -5.38
CA LEU A 21 -6.24 5.49 -6.20
C LEU A 21 -6.22 7.02 -5.95
N GLY A 22 -7.18 7.55 -5.22
CA GLY A 22 -7.34 8.99 -4.96
C GLY A 22 -7.70 9.80 -6.20
N ASP A 23 -7.59 11.12 -6.09
CA ASP A 23 -7.80 12.01 -7.24
C ASP A 23 -6.68 11.82 -8.27
N LEU A 24 -7.08 11.65 -9.52
CA LEU A 24 -6.19 11.42 -10.65
C LEU A 24 -6.15 12.62 -11.62
N THR A 25 -6.88 13.69 -11.35
CA THR A 25 -7.07 14.81 -12.28
C THR A 25 -5.74 15.47 -12.67
N GLU A 26 -4.96 15.90 -11.69
CA GLU A 26 -3.65 16.53 -11.94
C GLU A 26 -2.67 15.57 -12.64
N LEU A 27 -2.67 14.30 -12.23
CA LEU A 27 -1.81 13.28 -12.83
C LEU A 27 -2.22 13.02 -14.30
N ALA A 28 -3.51 12.97 -14.59
CA ALA A 28 -4.03 12.79 -15.94
C ALA A 28 -3.69 13.98 -16.84
N GLU A 29 -3.82 15.21 -16.33
CA GLU A 29 -3.42 16.41 -17.06
C GLU A 29 -1.92 16.45 -17.35
N SER A 30 -1.09 16.09 -16.36
CA SER A 30 0.36 15.98 -16.54
C SER A 30 0.72 14.93 -17.59
N ILE A 31 0.10 13.75 -17.52
CA ILE A 31 0.31 12.67 -18.50
C ILE A 31 -0.14 13.07 -19.90
N LYS A 32 -1.28 13.77 -20.02
CA LYS A 32 -1.77 14.28 -21.30
C LYS A 32 -0.80 15.28 -21.93
N LYS A 33 -0.17 16.11 -21.11
CA LYS A 33 0.76 17.17 -21.57
C LYS A 33 2.16 16.62 -21.89
N SER A 34 2.68 15.72 -21.10
CA SER A 34 4.10 15.36 -21.10
C SER A 34 4.37 13.87 -21.28
N GLY A 35 3.31 13.04 -21.36
CA GLY A 35 3.44 11.58 -21.38
C GLY A 35 3.79 10.98 -20.02
N ILE A 36 4.15 9.71 -20.03
CA ILE A 36 4.54 8.95 -18.85
C ILE A 36 6.07 8.88 -18.76
N TYR A 37 6.65 9.48 -17.73
CA TYR A 37 8.11 9.45 -17.50
C TYR A 37 8.63 8.17 -16.89
N GLN A 38 7.83 7.53 -16.02
CA GLN A 38 8.17 6.25 -15.40
C GLN A 38 7.33 5.13 -16.02
N ASN A 39 8.00 4.16 -16.64
CA ASN A 39 7.33 3.01 -17.25
C ASN A 39 6.47 2.25 -16.23
N LEU A 40 5.40 1.63 -16.69
CA LEU A 40 4.67 0.66 -15.91
C LEU A 40 5.44 -0.67 -15.91
N THR A 41 5.30 -1.45 -14.85
CA THR A 41 5.73 -2.85 -14.84
C THR A 41 4.50 -3.73 -14.95
N VAL A 42 4.50 -4.59 -15.96
CA VAL A 42 3.38 -5.49 -16.28
C VAL A 42 3.84 -6.93 -16.43
N ILE A 43 2.94 -7.85 -16.19
CA ILE A 43 3.13 -9.28 -16.46
C ILE A 43 2.09 -9.75 -17.48
N PRO A 44 2.35 -10.82 -18.24
CA PRO A 44 1.31 -11.45 -19.05
C PRO A 44 0.13 -11.88 -18.17
N ALA A 45 -1.08 -11.52 -18.58
CA ALA A 45 -2.29 -11.88 -17.86
C ALA A 45 -2.64 -13.36 -18.08
N THR A 46 -3.32 -13.94 -17.11
CA THR A 46 -3.79 -15.33 -17.14
C THR A 46 -5.31 -15.41 -17.14
N GLY A 47 -5.87 -16.57 -17.41
CA GLY A 47 -7.31 -16.80 -17.36
C GLY A 47 -8.08 -16.03 -18.44
N TYR A 48 -9.10 -15.29 -18.03
CA TYR A 48 -10.00 -14.57 -18.94
C TYR A 48 -9.27 -13.53 -19.82
N HIS A 49 -8.22 -12.93 -19.32
CA HIS A 49 -7.42 -11.90 -20.02
C HIS A 49 -6.17 -12.47 -20.71
N TYR A 50 -6.17 -13.77 -21.02
CA TYR A 50 -5.04 -14.40 -21.69
C TYR A 50 -4.68 -13.67 -23.02
N GLY A 51 -3.40 -13.36 -23.20
CA GLY A 51 -2.91 -12.57 -24.33
C GLY A 51 -2.87 -11.04 -24.09
N GLU A 52 -3.29 -10.60 -22.93
CA GLU A 52 -3.22 -9.22 -22.43
C GLU A 52 -2.23 -9.13 -21.25
N TYR A 53 -2.29 -8.07 -20.46
CA TYR A 53 -1.34 -7.79 -19.39
C TYR A 53 -2.02 -7.39 -18.09
N THR A 54 -1.34 -7.67 -16.97
CA THR A 54 -1.73 -7.20 -15.63
C THR A 54 -0.66 -6.24 -15.12
N VAL A 55 -1.04 -5.06 -14.66
CA VAL A 55 -0.09 -4.10 -14.08
C VAL A 55 0.28 -4.52 -12.66
N ILE A 56 1.57 -4.50 -12.36
CA ILE A 56 2.15 -4.75 -11.03
C ILE A 56 2.59 -3.43 -10.39
N ILE A 57 3.31 -2.58 -11.14
CA ILE A 57 3.75 -1.26 -10.67
C ILE A 57 3.17 -0.19 -11.61
N GLY A 58 2.51 0.81 -11.04
CA GLY A 58 2.00 1.96 -11.77
C GLY A 58 0.48 1.97 -11.95
N HIS A 59 -0.29 1.38 -11.06
CA HIS A 59 -1.77 1.37 -11.10
C HIS A 59 -2.37 2.78 -11.26
N ARG A 60 -1.86 3.79 -10.51
CA ARG A 60 -2.32 5.19 -10.67
C ARG A 60 -2.00 5.75 -12.04
N ARG A 61 -0.80 5.47 -12.54
CA ARG A 61 -0.37 5.94 -13.88
C ARG A 61 -1.21 5.33 -14.99
N LEU A 62 -1.54 4.03 -14.88
CA LEU A 62 -2.44 3.36 -15.80
C LEU A 62 -3.83 4.01 -15.79
N ALA A 63 -4.42 4.18 -14.61
CA ALA A 63 -5.73 4.79 -14.46
C ALA A 63 -5.75 6.24 -14.99
N ALA A 64 -4.72 7.04 -14.67
CA ALA A 64 -4.59 8.40 -15.16
C ALA A 64 -4.35 8.45 -16.69
N ALA A 65 -3.62 7.50 -17.26
CA ALA A 65 -3.42 7.40 -18.71
C ALA A 65 -4.73 7.10 -19.45
N LYS A 66 -5.55 6.20 -18.89
CA LYS A 66 -6.91 5.95 -19.40
C LYS A 66 -7.78 7.20 -19.34
N LEU A 67 -7.75 7.91 -18.21
CA LEU A 67 -8.48 9.18 -18.04
C LEU A 67 -8.00 10.27 -19.00
N ALA A 68 -6.68 10.32 -19.28
CA ALA A 68 -6.08 11.26 -20.22
C ALA A 68 -6.34 10.90 -21.70
N GLY A 69 -6.90 9.73 -21.98
CA GLY A 69 -7.19 9.25 -23.34
C GLY A 69 -5.96 8.79 -24.12
N LEU A 70 -4.89 8.33 -23.44
CA LEU A 70 -3.75 7.73 -24.13
C LEU A 70 -4.12 6.38 -24.73
N GLU A 71 -3.69 6.12 -25.95
CA GLU A 71 -3.89 4.81 -26.61
C GLU A 71 -2.89 3.78 -26.11
N LYS A 72 -1.63 4.19 -25.87
CA LYS A 72 -0.53 3.31 -25.46
C LYS A 72 0.28 3.91 -24.32
N VAL A 73 0.86 3.05 -23.50
CA VAL A 73 1.73 3.44 -22.39
C VAL A 73 3.04 2.65 -22.41
N PRO A 74 4.16 3.24 -21.97
CA PRO A 74 5.43 2.55 -21.89
C PRO A 74 5.44 1.54 -20.74
N CYS A 75 5.75 0.29 -21.05
CA CYS A 75 5.74 -0.82 -20.09
C CYS A 75 7.05 -1.59 -20.14
N VAL A 76 7.46 -2.13 -19.02
CA VAL A 76 8.43 -3.22 -18.91
C VAL A 76 7.64 -4.49 -18.64
N VAL A 77 7.72 -5.44 -19.56
CA VAL A 77 7.11 -6.75 -19.41
C VAL A 77 8.07 -7.66 -18.66
N THR A 78 7.60 -8.27 -17.61
CA THR A 78 8.37 -9.20 -16.78
C THR A 78 7.56 -10.46 -16.47
N SER A 79 8.20 -11.46 -15.90
CA SER A 79 7.55 -12.66 -15.38
C SER A 79 7.76 -12.70 -13.85
N MET A 80 6.69 -12.93 -13.11
CA MET A 80 6.71 -13.06 -11.65
C MET A 80 5.74 -14.15 -11.24
N ASP A 81 6.12 -14.97 -10.27
CA ASP A 81 5.17 -15.86 -9.63
C ASP A 81 4.20 -15.05 -8.72
N GLU A 82 3.15 -15.69 -8.22
CA GLU A 82 2.09 -15.01 -7.45
C GLU A 82 2.65 -14.34 -6.17
N LYS A 83 3.59 -14.99 -5.50
CA LYS A 83 4.24 -14.44 -4.30
C LYS A 83 5.08 -13.20 -4.64
N GLU A 84 5.84 -13.25 -5.70
CA GLU A 84 6.66 -12.13 -6.19
C GLU A 84 5.78 -10.93 -6.60
N GLN A 85 4.64 -11.19 -7.24
CA GLN A 85 3.67 -10.15 -7.61
C GLN A 85 3.16 -9.41 -6.38
N ILE A 86 2.69 -10.14 -5.37
CA ILE A 86 2.15 -9.57 -4.14
C ILE A 86 3.25 -8.82 -3.37
N ALA A 87 4.43 -9.41 -3.22
CA ALA A 87 5.55 -8.79 -2.53
C ALA A 87 6.00 -7.48 -3.21
N THR A 88 6.03 -7.45 -4.54
CA THR A 88 6.41 -6.27 -5.32
C THR A 88 5.40 -5.13 -5.16
N MET A 89 4.11 -5.42 -5.28
CA MET A 89 3.04 -4.43 -5.09
C MET A 89 3.00 -3.91 -3.66
N LEU A 90 3.22 -4.78 -2.69
CA LEU A 90 3.22 -4.42 -1.28
C LEU A 90 4.40 -3.50 -0.96
N LEU A 91 5.59 -3.80 -1.45
CA LEU A 91 6.77 -2.96 -1.26
C LEU A 91 6.61 -1.58 -1.92
N GLU A 92 6.09 -1.53 -3.15
CA GLU A 92 5.78 -0.26 -3.81
C GLU A 92 4.79 0.57 -2.99
N ASN A 93 3.75 -0.08 -2.46
CA ASN A 93 2.78 0.60 -1.61
C ASN A 93 3.39 1.11 -0.30
N MET A 94 4.30 0.34 0.31
CA MET A 94 4.99 0.72 1.56
C MET A 94 5.96 1.91 1.41
N GLN A 95 6.39 2.22 0.20
CA GLN A 95 7.25 3.38 -0.10
C GLN A 95 6.48 4.71 -0.19
N ARG A 96 5.17 4.69 -0.04
CA ARG A 96 4.35 5.90 -0.03
C ARG A 96 4.58 6.71 1.25
N SER A 97 4.64 8.04 1.10
CA SER A 97 4.79 8.97 2.23
C SER A 97 3.48 9.28 2.97
N ASP A 98 2.33 8.92 2.40
CA ASP A 98 0.99 9.25 2.91
C ASP A 98 0.31 8.07 3.65
N LEU A 99 1.05 6.99 3.92
CA LEU A 99 0.51 5.85 4.67
C LEU A 99 0.28 6.21 6.14
N THR A 100 -0.90 5.90 6.64
CA THR A 100 -1.18 5.94 8.08
C THR A 100 -0.37 4.88 8.83
N VAL A 101 -0.24 5.04 10.14
CA VAL A 101 0.44 4.03 10.99
C VAL A 101 -0.26 2.67 10.90
N TYR A 102 -1.59 2.68 10.78
CA TYR A 102 -2.38 1.46 10.60
C TYR A 102 -2.05 0.76 9.27
N GLU A 103 -2.06 1.48 8.15
CA GLU A 103 -1.70 0.92 6.84
C GLU A 103 -0.27 0.39 6.80
N GLN A 104 0.67 1.09 7.47
CA GLN A 104 2.05 0.62 7.60
C GLN A 104 2.13 -0.68 8.43
N ALA A 105 1.39 -0.76 9.55
CA ALA A 105 1.32 -1.96 10.36
C ALA A 105 0.74 -3.15 9.57
N GLN A 106 -0.34 -2.94 8.84
CA GLN A 106 -0.92 -3.96 7.95
C GLN A 106 0.07 -4.41 6.87
N GLY A 107 0.74 -3.48 6.21
CA GLY A 107 1.74 -3.79 5.18
C GLY A 107 2.89 -4.62 5.74
N ILE A 108 3.41 -4.27 6.91
CA ILE A 108 4.46 -5.04 7.61
C ILE A 108 3.96 -6.45 7.94
N GLN A 109 2.74 -6.59 8.47
CA GLN A 109 2.18 -7.92 8.77
C GLN A 109 2.07 -8.78 7.51
N MET A 110 1.61 -8.22 6.40
CA MET A 110 1.54 -8.93 5.13
C MET A 110 2.92 -9.40 4.65
N MET A 111 3.97 -8.59 4.83
CA MET A 111 5.35 -9.01 4.50
C MET A 111 5.81 -10.17 5.37
N LEU A 112 5.52 -10.14 6.68
CA LEU A 112 5.79 -11.26 7.59
C LEU A 112 5.02 -12.53 7.17
N ASP A 113 3.76 -12.41 6.79
CA ASP A 113 2.91 -13.53 6.34
C ASP A 113 3.42 -14.13 5.02
N LEU A 114 4.05 -13.33 4.17
CA LEU A 114 4.75 -13.80 2.96
C LEU A 114 6.08 -14.51 3.28
N GLY A 115 6.54 -14.46 4.53
CA GLY A 115 7.73 -15.15 5.01
C GLY A 115 8.99 -14.28 5.10
N ASP A 116 8.87 -12.97 4.94
CA ASP A 116 9.99 -12.04 5.17
C ASP A 116 10.32 -11.99 6.68
N SER A 117 11.60 -11.97 7.01
CA SER A 117 12.09 -11.72 8.37
C SER A 117 12.02 -10.22 8.69
N ILE A 118 12.11 -9.88 9.99
CA ILE A 118 12.15 -8.47 10.42
C ILE A 118 13.35 -7.74 9.81
N ASP A 119 14.50 -8.39 9.71
CA ASP A 119 15.71 -7.83 9.09
C ASP A 119 15.47 -7.53 7.60
N GLU A 120 14.89 -8.47 6.85
CA GLU A 120 14.56 -8.28 5.43
C GLU A 120 13.55 -7.14 5.23
N ILE A 121 12.54 -7.03 6.10
CA ILE A 121 11.57 -5.93 6.06
C ILE A 121 12.27 -4.60 6.36
N SER A 122 13.19 -4.58 7.34
CA SER A 122 13.98 -3.38 7.66
C SER A 122 14.79 -2.91 6.46
N GLU A 123 15.47 -3.81 5.78
CA GLU A 123 16.26 -3.51 4.58
C GLU A 123 15.38 -3.00 3.42
N LYS A 124 14.24 -3.65 3.18
CA LYS A 124 13.33 -3.31 2.08
C LYS A 124 12.60 -2.00 2.28
N THR A 125 12.19 -1.68 3.52
CA THR A 125 11.33 -0.52 3.82
C THR A 125 12.08 0.69 4.38
N GLY A 126 13.29 0.48 4.91
CA GLY A 126 14.05 1.50 5.63
C GLY A 126 13.57 1.76 7.06
N PHE A 127 12.57 1.01 7.57
CA PHE A 127 12.15 1.10 8.96
C PHE A 127 13.12 0.34 9.87
N SER A 128 13.41 0.89 11.06
CA SER A 128 14.17 0.14 12.04
C SER A 128 13.39 -1.07 12.54
N GLU A 129 14.07 -2.14 12.94
CA GLU A 129 13.42 -3.31 13.53
C GLU A 129 12.52 -2.97 14.72
N SER A 130 12.94 -2.03 15.56
CA SER A 130 12.12 -1.56 16.69
C SER A 130 10.81 -0.92 16.22
N THR A 131 10.86 -0.16 15.13
CA THR A 131 9.68 0.44 14.49
C THR A 131 8.75 -0.64 13.94
N ILE A 132 9.31 -1.66 13.28
CA ILE A 132 8.55 -2.79 12.73
C ILE A 132 7.82 -3.53 13.86
N ARG A 133 8.54 -3.89 14.93
CA ARG A 133 7.95 -4.58 16.11
C ARG A 133 6.86 -3.74 16.79
N ARG A 134 7.05 -2.43 16.91
CA ARG A 134 6.03 -1.53 17.47
C ARG A 134 4.78 -1.49 16.60
N ARG A 135 4.90 -1.32 15.29
CA ARG A 135 3.76 -1.27 14.36
C ARG A 135 2.98 -2.56 14.34
N THR A 136 3.64 -3.72 14.25
CA THR A 136 2.95 -5.02 14.31
C THR A 136 2.23 -5.24 15.64
N LYS A 137 2.77 -4.74 16.75
CA LYS A 137 2.09 -4.79 18.05
C LYS A 137 0.76 -4.02 18.03
N LEU A 138 0.67 -2.91 17.29
CA LEU A 138 -0.55 -2.10 17.19
C LEU A 138 -1.73 -2.86 16.58
N LEU A 139 -1.50 -3.87 15.75
CA LEU A 139 -2.55 -4.72 15.18
C LEU A 139 -3.26 -5.61 16.20
N LYS A 140 -2.77 -5.66 17.46
CA LYS A 140 -3.46 -6.30 18.58
C LYS A 140 -4.55 -5.42 19.21
N LEU A 141 -4.62 -4.14 18.81
CA LEU A 141 -5.69 -3.24 19.20
C LEU A 141 -6.95 -3.57 18.40
N ASP A 142 -8.12 -3.17 18.93
CA ASP A 142 -9.36 -3.24 18.16
C ASP A 142 -9.22 -2.49 16.83
N GLU A 143 -9.53 -3.16 15.73
CA GLU A 143 -9.26 -2.67 14.38
C GLU A 143 -10.03 -1.37 14.09
N GLU A 144 -11.31 -1.34 14.41
CA GLU A 144 -12.18 -0.20 14.10
C GLU A 144 -11.77 1.01 14.94
N ALA A 145 -11.60 0.81 16.24
CA ALA A 145 -11.17 1.87 17.17
C ALA A 145 -9.76 2.38 16.82
N PHE A 146 -8.85 1.50 16.41
CA PHE A 146 -7.50 1.92 15.97
C PHE A 146 -7.56 2.75 14.69
N ARG A 147 -8.33 2.32 13.70
CA ARG A 147 -8.49 3.06 12.44
C ARG A 147 -9.11 4.44 12.67
N GLU A 148 -10.16 4.53 13.49
CA GLU A 148 -10.78 5.80 13.84
C GLU A 148 -9.84 6.73 14.61
N SER A 149 -8.99 6.19 15.49
CA SER A 149 -8.02 6.99 16.24
C SER A 149 -6.96 7.65 15.35
N GLN A 150 -6.70 7.13 14.16
CA GLN A 150 -5.75 7.74 13.20
C GLN A 150 -6.16 9.14 12.74
N GLU A 151 -7.46 9.44 12.73
CA GLU A 151 -7.99 10.76 12.38
C GLU A 151 -7.73 11.81 13.47
N ARG A 152 -7.38 11.38 14.70
CA ARG A 152 -7.21 12.22 15.89
C ARG A 152 -5.76 12.63 16.16
N GLN A 153 -4.85 12.39 15.22
CA GLN A 153 -3.42 12.72 15.33
C GLN A 153 -2.70 12.08 16.54
N VAL A 154 -3.12 10.90 16.94
CA VAL A 154 -2.52 10.15 18.04
C VAL A 154 -1.09 9.74 17.69
N THR A 155 -0.15 9.97 18.59
CA THR A 155 1.25 9.63 18.43
C THR A 155 1.54 8.16 18.74
N LEU A 156 2.62 7.62 18.18
CA LEU A 156 3.08 6.25 18.51
C LEU A 156 3.35 6.07 20.01
N ALA A 157 3.85 7.11 20.68
CA ALA A 157 4.11 7.06 22.13
C ALA A 157 2.82 6.93 22.95
N GLU A 158 1.72 7.54 22.49
CA GLU A 158 0.41 7.42 23.14
C GLU A 158 -0.16 6.01 22.93
N TYR A 159 -0.03 5.43 21.74
CA TYR A 159 -0.40 4.02 21.53
C TYR A 159 0.42 3.06 22.39
N ASP A 160 1.73 3.31 22.58
CA ASP A 160 2.57 2.46 23.42
C ASP A 160 2.08 2.42 24.86
N LYS A 161 1.59 3.53 25.41
CA LYS A 161 1.02 3.60 26.76
C LYS A 161 -0.21 2.70 26.93
N LEU A 162 -1.01 2.51 25.88
CA LEU A 162 -2.16 1.60 25.95
C LEU A 162 -1.74 0.16 26.24
N PHE A 163 -0.53 -0.25 25.83
CA PHE A 163 -0.02 -1.59 26.09
C PHE A 163 0.53 -1.80 27.50
N GLU A 164 0.60 -0.74 28.32
CA GLU A 164 0.87 -0.85 29.75
C GLU A 164 -0.38 -1.36 30.52
N ILE A 165 -1.54 -1.30 29.87
CA ILE A 165 -2.81 -1.80 30.40
C ILE A 165 -2.95 -3.26 30.00
N GLU A 166 -2.95 -4.16 30.99
CA GLU A 166 -3.03 -5.61 30.77
C GLU A 166 -4.42 -6.06 30.28
N ASP A 167 -5.48 -5.46 30.80
CA ASP A 167 -6.85 -5.78 30.44
C ASP A 167 -7.19 -5.25 29.03
N GLU A 168 -7.57 -6.16 28.14
CA GLU A 168 -7.88 -5.86 26.77
C GLU A 168 -9.14 -4.99 26.62
N GLY A 169 -10.15 -5.23 27.47
CA GLY A 169 -11.40 -4.45 27.47
C GLY A 169 -11.18 -3.01 27.90
N GLU A 170 -10.39 -2.79 28.95
CA GLU A 170 -10.00 -1.44 29.41
C GLU A 170 -9.15 -0.73 28.35
N ARG A 171 -8.19 -1.46 27.74
CA ARG A 171 -7.33 -0.93 26.68
C ARG A 171 -8.14 -0.45 25.48
N ASN A 172 -9.08 -1.26 25.00
CA ASN A 172 -9.92 -0.91 23.85
C ASN A 172 -10.88 0.25 24.17
N LYS A 173 -11.37 0.35 25.39
CA LYS A 173 -12.17 1.48 25.84
C LYS A 173 -11.37 2.79 25.86
N LEU A 174 -10.15 2.77 26.38
CA LEU A 174 -9.27 3.93 26.38
C LEU A 174 -8.81 4.33 24.96
N LEU A 175 -8.69 3.38 24.06
CA LEU A 175 -8.40 3.64 22.65
C LEU A 175 -9.48 4.48 21.97
N GLN A 176 -10.76 4.32 22.37
CA GLN A 176 -11.86 5.15 21.87
C GLN A 176 -11.77 6.59 22.33
N ASP A 177 -11.18 6.84 23.50
CA ASP A 177 -11.07 8.18 24.10
C ASP A 177 -9.76 8.89 23.77
N ILE A 178 -8.74 8.16 23.30
CA ILE A 178 -7.42 8.72 22.98
C ILE A 178 -7.52 9.80 21.89
N GLY A 179 -6.89 10.95 22.11
CA GLY A 179 -6.93 12.09 21.19
C GLY A 179 -8.24 12.90 21.19
N THR A 180 -9.22 12.55 22.05
CA THR A 180 -10.48 13.30 22.15
C THR A 180 -10.45 14.47 23.15
N GLY A 181 -9.34 14.68 23.88
CA GLY A 181 -9.24 15.63 24.98
C GLY A 181 -9.80 15.12 26.32
N ASN A 182 -10.46 13.96 26.33
CA ASN A 182 -10.93 13.29 27.53
C ASN A 182 -9.87 12.37 28.15
N PHE A 183 -8.77 12.21 27.46
CA PHE A 183 -7.63 11.39 27.88
C PHE A 183 -6.61 12.27 28.62
N ASN A 184 -6.61 12.20 29.96
CA ASN A 184 -5.62 12.82 30.85
C ASN A 184 -4.80 11.77 31.56
#